data_85da9b99ac1700cda4a7b06e633cd2e1
#
_entry.id   85da9b99ac1700cda4a7b06e633cd2e1
#
_cell.length_a   1.000
_cell.length_b   1.000
_cell.length_c   1.000
_cell.angle_alpha   90.00
_cell.angle_beta   90.00
_cell.angle_gamma   90.00
#
_symmetry.space_group_name_H-M   'P 1'
#
loop_
_entity.id
_entity.type
_entity.pdbx_description
1 polymer ?
#
loop_
_entity_poly.entity_id
_entity_poly.type
_entity_poly.pdbx_seq_one_letter_code
_entity_poly.pdbx_strand_id
1 'polypeptide(L)'
;INLRTKGMTMLRLPLTVWALFITAILGVLSFPVLLACALLLIFDRSFGTAFYLSDIYIAGEALPQSGGSPLLFEHLFWFLGHPEVYIIILPALGLVSEIVSVNSRKPIFGYRAMVVSMLAIAFLSFIVWGHHMYVTGMNPFLGAVFVFTTLLIAIPSAVKAFNYITTLWKGNIRFTPAMLFAIAMVSTFISGGVTGI
;
A
#
# COMPACT_ATOMS: atom_id res chain seq x y z
N ILE A 1 -10.00 -11.34 15.05
CA ILE A 1 -9.94 -10.72 16.39
C ILE A 1 -10.63 -11.63 17.41
N ASN A 2 -11.84 -12.07 17.16
CA ASN A 2 -12.67 -12.82 18.13
C ASN A 2 -12.30 -14.31 18.26
N LEU A 3 -11.59 -14.89 17.30
CA LEU A 3 -11.22 -16.32 17.27
C LEU A 3 -9.81 -16.58 17.86
N ARG A 4 -9.25 -15.63 18.58
CA ARG A 4 -7.94 -15.81 19.24
C ARG A 4 -8.05 -16.84 20.36
N THR A 5 -7.03 -17.68 20.46
CA THR A 5 -6.94 -18.64 21.59
C THR A 5 -6.84 -17.89 22.93
N LYS A 6 -7.28 -18.54 23.98
CA LYS A 6 -7.24 -17.99 25.35
C LYS A 6 -5.80 -17.60 25.73
N GLY A 7 -5.60 -16.37 26.21
CA GLY A 7 -4.29 -15.83 26.58
C GLY A 7 -3.48 -15.19 25.41
N MET A 8 -3.95 -15.28 24.17
CA MET A 8 -3.32 -14.63 23.02
C MET A 8 -3.77 -13.15 22.92
N THR A 9 -3.00 -12.25 23.50
CA THR A 9 -3.21 -10.80 23.35
C THR A 9 -2.80 -10.32 21.96
N MET A 10 -3.19 -9.12 21.56
CA MET A 10 -2.82 -8.56 20.24
C MET A 10 -1.29 -8.56 20.02
N LEU A 11 -0.52 -8.15 21.01
CA LEU A 11 0.96 -8.14 20.91
C LEU A 11 1.63 -9.53 21.02
N ARG A 12 0.86 -10.59 20.98
CA ARG A 12 1.35 -11.99 20.88
C ARG A 12 0.93 -12.65 19.57
N LEU A 13 0.24 -11.93 18.68
CA LEU A 13 -0.15 -12.45 17.37
C LEU A 13 1.08 -12.64 16.48
N PRO A 14 1.13 -13.69 15.64
CA PRO A 14 2.10 -13.80 14.56
C PRO A 14 2.06 -12.57 13.65
N LEU A 15 3.21 -12.17 13.09
CA LEU A 15 3.28 -11.00 12.19
C LEU A 15 2.45 -11.20 10.91
N THR A 16 2.32 -12.44 10.44
CA THR A 16 1.42 -12.79 9.33
C THR A 16 -0.03 -12.45 9.66
N VAL A 17 -0.48 -12.74 10.88
CA VAL A 17 -1.86 -12.43 11.31
C VAL A 17 -2.07 -10.92 11.44
N TRP A 18 -1.08 -10.19 11.93
CA TRP A 18 -1.11 -8.72 11.93
C TRP A 18 -1.20 -8.16 10.51
N ALA A 19 -0.39 -8.67 9.59
CA ALA A 19 -0.38 -8.24 8.21
C ALA A 19 -1.74 -8.45 7.54
N LEU A 20 -2.35 -9.63 7.68
CA LEU A 20 -3.68 -9.94 7.14
C LEU A 20 -4.77 -9.07 7.78
N PHE A 21 -4.68 -8.82 9.09
CA PHE A 21 -5.64 -7.95 9.77
C PHE A 21 -5.58 -6.50 9.25
N ILE A 22 -4.37 -5.95 9.09
CA ILE A 22 -4.16 -4.61 8.54
C ILE A 22 -4.62 -4.55 7.08
N THR A 23 -4.32 -5.56 6.29
CA THR A 23 -4.78 -5.70 4.91
C THR A 23 -6.30 -5.64 4.79
N ALA A 24 -7.02 -6.33 5.70
CA ALA A 24 -8.48 -6.27 5.73
C ALA A 24 -9.00 -4.85 6.03
N ILE A 25 -8.35 -4.11 6.92
CA ILE A 25 -8.70 -2.72 7.21
C ILE A 25 -8.48 -1.84 5.98
N LEU A 26 -7.33 -1.98 5.30
CA LEU A 26 -7.04 -1.25 4.06
C LEU A 26 -8.12 -1.49 3.01
N GLY A 27 -8.50 -2.75 2.80
CA GLY A 27 -9.56 -3.11 1.85
C GLY A 27 -10.90 -2.47 2.19
N VAL A 28 -11.36 -2.60 3.44
CA VAL A 28 -12.65 -2.04 3.88
C VAL A 28 -12.72 -0.52 3.68
N LEU A 29 -11.60 0.19 3.87
CA LEU A 29 -11.56 1.65 3.73
C LEU A 29 -11.40 2.13 2.29
N SER A 30 -10.74 1.36 1.41
CA SER A 30 -10.41 1.80 0.06
C SER A 30 -11.37 1.30 -1.03
N PHE A 31 -11.90 0.08 -0.92
CA PHE A 31 -12.84 -0.48 -1.92
C PHE A 31 -14.11 0.33 -2.14
N PRO A 32 -14.76 0.94 -1.11
CA PRO A 32 -15.94 1.77 -1.34
C PRO A 32 -15.67 2.98 -2.25
N VAL A 33 -14.46 3.56 -2.20
CA VAL A 33 -14.07 4.68 -3.06
C VAL A 33 -13.90 4.22 -4.52
N LEU A 34 -13.32 3.05 -4.73
CA LEU A 34 -13.27 2.45 -6.08
C LEU A 34 -14.67 2.13 -6.61
N LEU A 35 -15.57 1.63 -5.76
CA LEU A 35 -16.96 1.39 -6.15
C LEU A 35 -17.64 2.68 -6.61
N ALA A 36 -17.46 3.78 -5.86
CA ALA A 36 -17.98 5.09 -6.26
C ALA A 36 -17.40 5.53 -7.62
N CYS A 37 -16.09 5.37 -7.81
CA CYS A 37 -15.43 5.65 -9.09
C CYS A 37 -16.06 4.85 -10.25
N ALA A 38 -16.28 3.56 -10.05
CA ALA A 38 -16.89 2.70 -11.07
C ALA A 38 -18.34 3.06 -11.39
N LEU A 39 -19.12 3.42 -10.36
CA LEU A 39 -20.52 3.86 -10.54
C LEU A 39 -20.60 5.16 -11.35
N LEU A 40 -19.76 6.14 -11.05
CA LEU A 40 -19.70 7.39 -11.82
C LEU A 40 -19.31 7.13 -13.29
N LEU A 41 -18.40 6.18 -13.55
CA LEU A 41 -18.04 5.77 -14.91
C LEU A 41 -19.21 5.09 -15.62
N ILE A 42 -19.99 4.27 -14.93
CA ILE A 42 -21.21 3.66 -15.48
C ILE A 42 -22.22 4.74 -15.85
N PHE A 43 -22.40 5.75 -15.01
CA PHE A 43 -23.29 6.86 -15.30
C PHE A 43 -22.84 7.65 -16.54
N ASP A 44 -21.56 7.95 -16.68
CA ASP A 44 -21.02 8.61 -17.87
C ASP A 44 -21.28 7.80 -19.14
N ARG A 45 -21.14 6.46 -19.07
CA ARG A 45 -21.31 5.58 -20.22
C ARG A 45 -22.75 5.26 -20.57
N SER A 46 -23.65 5.23 -19.59
CA SER A 46 -25.00 4.67 -19.79
C SER A 46 -26.11 5.71 -19.66
N PHE A 47 -25.86 6.82 -18.97
CA PHE A 47 -26.87 7.83 -18.66
C PHE A 47 -26.53 9.23 -19.21
N GLY A 48 -25.43 9.38 -19.94
CA GLY A 48 -25.05 10.65 -20.57
C GLY A 48 -24.60 11.72 -19.59
N THR A 49 -24.11 11.33 -18.41
CA THR A 49 -23.44 12.27 -17.48
C THR A 49 -22.01 12.54 -17.94
N ALA A 50 -21.35 13.52 -17.35
CA ALA A 50 -20.01 13.94 -17.72
C ALA A 50 -19.10 14.14 -16.49
N PHE A 51 -19.09 13.20 -15.54
CA PHE A 51 -18.23 13.29 -14.34
C PHE A 51 -16.75 13.30 -14.70
N TYR A 52 -16.35 12.52 -15.71
CA TYR A 52 -14.95 12.34 -16.10
C TYR A 52 -14.61 12.92 -17.47
N LEU A 53 -15.60 13.41 -18.21
CA LEU A 53 -15.41 13.97 -19.53
C LEU A 53 -15.14 15.48 -19.43
N SER A 54 -13.95 15.89 -19.86
CA SER A 54 -13.58 17.32 -19.93
C SER A 54 -14.48 18.10 -20.88
N ASP A 55 -14.45 19.44 -20.77
CA ASP A 55 -15.12 20.33 -21.72
C ASP A 55 -14.69 20.02 -23.15
N ILE A 56 -15.68 19.80 -24.01
CA ILE A 56 -15.48 19.61 -25.45
C ILE A 56 -16.18 20.74 -26.17
N TYR A 57 -15.44 21.46 -27.00
CA TYR A 57 -15.95 22.56 -27.82
C TYR A 57 -15.99 22.12 -29.29
N ILE A 58 -17.16 22.29 -29.93
CA ILE A 58 -17.33 22.09 -31.38
C ILE A 58 -17.79 23.42 -31.99
N ALA A 59 -17.02 23.94 -32.96
CA ALA A 59 -17.27 25.24 -33.59
C ALA A 59 -17.42 26.42 -32.58
N GLY A 60 -16.74 26.34 -31.42
CA GLY A 60 -16.77 27.34 -30.38
C GLY A 60 -17.89 27.19 -29.35
N GLU A 61 -18.75 26.19 -29.50
CA GLU A 61 -19.82 25.89 -28.53
C GLU A 61 -19.46 24.66 -27.70
N ALA A 62 -19.67 24.74 -26.37
CA ALA A 62 -19.46 23.62 -25.48
C ALA A 62 -20.53 22.55 -25.66
N LEU A 63 -20.14 21.29 -25.69
CA LEU A 63 -21.10 20.17 -25.69
C LEU A 63 -21.86 20.13 -24.38
N PRO A 64 -23.21 19.95 -24.41
CA PRO A 64 -24.04 19.93 -23.21
C PRO A 64 -23.65 18.83 -22.18
N GLN A 65 -23.03 17.77 -22.66
CA GLN A 65 -22.62 16.62 -21.85
C GLN A 65 -21.10 16.59 -21.66
N SER A 66 -20.53 17.68 -21.20
CA SER A 66 -19.10 17.83 -20.90
C SER A 66 -18.94 18.74 -19.66
N GLY A 67 -17.71 18.97 -19.20
CA GLY A 67 -17.43 19.84 -18.05
C GLY A 67 -17.01 19.08 -16.79
N GLY A 68 -16.81 17.77 -16.89
CA GLY A 68 -16.21 16.96 -15.84
C GLY A 68 -14.68 17.01 -15.84
N SER A 69 -14.05 16.10 -15.13
CA SER A 69 -12.59 16.07 -15.03
C SER A 69 -12.03 14.64 -14.96
N PRO A 70 -11.14 14.27 -15.88
CA PRO A 70 -10.38 13.01 -15.78
C PRO A 70 -9.58 12.91 -14.49
N LEU A 71 -9.13 14.03 -13.92
CA LEU A 71 -8.44 14.06 -12.62
C LEU A 71 -9.32 13.52 -11.49
N LEU A 72 -10.64 13.73 -11.55
CA LEU A 72 -11.56 13.15 -10.56
C LEU A 72 -11.51 11.63 -10.59
N PHE A 73 -11.52 11.02 -11.81
CA PHE A 73 -11.35 9.57 -11.95
C PHE A 73 -10.04 9.10 -11.33
N GLU A 74 -8.94 9.75 -11.65
CA GLU A 74 -7.61 9.37 -11.18
C GLU A 74 -7.48 9.48 -9.66
N HIS A 75 -8.00 10.53 -9.04
CA HIS A 75 -8.01 10.67 -7.57
C HIS A 75 -8.82 9.54 -6.91
N LEU A 76 -10.02 9.24 -7.39
CA LEU A 76 -10.86 8.19 -6.84
C LEU A 76 -10.25 6.80 -7.07
N PHE A 77 -9.67 6.57 -8.24
CA PHE A 77 -9.02 5.31 -8.57
C PHE A 77 -7.76 5.09 -7.72
N TRP A 78 -6.87 6.07 -7.65
CA TRP A 78 -5.60 5.93 -6.93
C TRP A 78 -5.75 5.96 -5.41
N PHE A 79 -6.87 6.47 -4.90
CA PHE A 79 -7.19 6.32 -3.47
C PHE A 79 -7.31 4.85 -3.04
N LEU A 80 -7.70 3.96 -3.94
CA LEU A 80 -7.53 2.51 -3.74
C LEU A 80 -6.20 2.04 -4.33
N GLY A 81 -5.82 2.49 -5.53
CA GLY A 81 -4.72 1.91 -6.29
C GLY A 81 -3.39 1.90 -5.54
N HIS A 82 -3.11 2.90 -4.69
CA HIS A 82 -1.92 2.86 -3.83
C HIS A 82 -2.10 1.94 -2.61
N PRO A 83 -3.15 2.03 -1.79
CA PRO A 83 -3.41 1.03 -0.75
C PRO A 83 -3.41 -0.42 -1.27
N GLU A 84 -3.80 -0.67 -2.52
CA GLU A 84 -3.80 -2.00 -3.12
C GLU A 84 -2.40 -2.62 -3.16
N VAL A 85 -1.36 -1.85 -3.49
CA VAL A 85 0.02 -2.37 -3.49
C VAL A 85 0.45 -2.79 -2.08
N TYR A 86 -0.04 -2.10 -1.04
CA TYR A 86 0.20 -2.50 0.35
C TYR A 86 -0.69 -3.66 0.80
N ILE A 87 -1.90 -3.80 0.26
CA ILE A 87 -2.75 -4.99 0.44
C ILE A 87 -2.02 -6.25 -0.07
N ILE A 88 -1.24 -6.13 -1.13
CA ILE A 88 -0.45 -7.23 -1.70
C ILE A 88 0.83 -7.48 -0.90
N ILE A 89 1.61 -6.44 -0.59
CA ILE A 89 2.94 -6.60 -0.02
C ILE A 89 2.92 -6.93 1.50
N LEU A 90 1.96 -6.40 2.27
CA LEU A 90 1.93 -6.61 3.72
C LEU A 90 1.78 -8.08 4.12
N PRO A 91 0.86 -8.88 3.55
CA PRO A 91 0.78 -10.31 3.83
C PRO A 91 2.07 -11.05 3.50
N ALA A 92 2.70 -10.71 2.38
CA ALA A 92 3.96 -11.30 1.97
C ALA A 92 5.09 -10.96 2.96
N LEU A 93 5.19 -9.71 3.43
CA LEU A 93 6.13 -9.31 4.49
C LEU A 93 5.82 -9.98 5.84
N GLY A 94 4.55 -10.22 6.15
CA GLY A 94 4.14 -11.01 7.31
C GLY A 94 4.70 -12.43 7.22
N LEU A 95 4.46 -13.11 6.10
CA LEU A 95 4.95 -14.46 5.85
C LEU A 95 6.47 -14.54 5.87
N VAL A 96 7.17 -13.59 5.24
CA VAL A 96 8.63 -13.48 5.29
C VAL A 96 9.14 -13.39 6.72
N SER A 97 8.44 -12.69 7.61
CA SER A 97 8.82 -12.58 9.02
C SER A 97 8.88 -13.95 9.71
N GLU A 98 7.89 -14.79 9.46
CA GLU A 98 7.87 -16.17 10.01
C GLU A 98 8.96 -17.04 9.37
N ILE A 99 9.11 -16.99 8.05
CA ILE A 99 10.12 -17.78 7.33
C ILE A 99 11.53 -17.42 7.79
N VAL A 100 11.84 -16.13 7.90
CA VAL A 100 13.14 -15.64 8.36
C VAL A 100 13.41 -16.08 9.80
N SER A 101 12.43 -15.94 10.69
CA SER A 101 12.56 -16.34 12.10
C SER A 101 12.85 -17.86 12.22
N VAL A 102 12.04 -18.69 11.58
CA VAL A 102 12.16 -20.15 11.65
C VAL A 102 13.48 -20.64 11.02
N ASN A 103 13.86 -20.12 9.86
CA ASN A 103 15.04 -20.60 9.13
C ASN A 103 16.36 -19.98 9.64
N SER A 104 16.32 -18.86 10.36
CA SER A 104 17.50 -18.34 11.08
C SER A 104 17.63 -18.91 12.50
N ARG A 105 16.61 -19.66 12.97
CA ARG A 105 16.51 -20.19 14.32
C ARG A 105 16.63 -19.12 15.41
N LYS A 106 16.07 -17.95 15.12
CA LYS A 106 16.04 -16.81 16.03
C LYS A 106 14.65 -16.19 16.04
N PRO A 107 14.21 -15.67 17.19
CA PRO A 107 13.00 -14.85 17.20
C PRO A 107 13.20 -13.62 16.30
N ILE A 108 12.12 -13.16 15.68
CA ILE A 108 12.16 -11.94 14.87
C ILE A 108 12.64 -10.75 15.72
N PHE A 109 13.64 -10.04 15.24
CA PHE A 109 14.15 -8.85 15.93
C PHE A 109 13.12 -7.73 15.87
N GLY A 110 12.92 -7.06 17.02
CA GLY A 110 12.07 -5.87 17.04
C GLY A 110 10.60 -6.13 16.74
N TYR A 111 9.98 -7.19 17.25
CA TYR A 111 8.58 -7.55 16.98
C TYR A 111 7.62 -6.35 17.07
N ARG A 112 7.72 -5.54 18.16
CA ARG A 112 6.86 -4.35 18.33
C ARG A 112 7.11 -3.31 17.25
N ALA A 113 8.38 -3.07 16.88
CA ALA A 113 8.74 -2.16 15.80
C ALA A 113 8.20 -2.67 14.46
N MET A 114 8.20 -3.98 14.21
CA MET A 114 7.59 -4.59 13.02
C MET A 114 6.08 -4.34 12.94
N VAL A 115 5.36 -4.48 14.06
CA VAL A 115 3.91 -4.21 14.13
C VAL A 115 3.64 -2.72 13.89
N VAL A 116 4.35 -1.84 14.59
CA VAL A 116 4.19 -0.38 14.44
C VAL A 116 4.52 0.06 13.02
N SER A 117 5.57 -0.51 12.39
CA SER A 117 5.91 -0.21 10.99
C SER A 117 4.79 -0.60 10.03
N MET A 118 4.15 -1.76 10.22
CA MET A 118 3.01 -2.16 9.37
C MET A 118 1.82 -1.20 9.53
N LEU A 119 1.51 -0.79 10.76
CA LEU A 119 0.44 0.18 11.03
C LEU A 119 0.77 1.56 10.44
N ALA A 120 2.03 2.01 10.55
CA ALA A 120 2.47 3.27 9.96
C ALA A 120 2.40 3.26 8.44
N ILE A 121 2.85 2.17 7.79
CA ILE A 121 2.71 1.99 6.33
C ILE A 121 1.24 2.05 5.93
N ALA A 122 0.36 1.33 6.62
CA ALA A 122 -1.06 1.31 6.32
C ALA A 122 -1.69 2.70 6.45
N PHE A 123 -1.38 3.44 7.50
CA PHE A 123 -1.86 4.81 7.69
C PHE A 123 -1.36 5.74 6.58
N LEU A 124 -0.05 5.74 6.32
CA LEU A 124 0.56 6.58 5.30
C LEU A 124 0.03 6.26 3.90
N SER A 125 -0.35 5.01 3.61
CA SER A 125 -0.86 4.60 2.30
C SER A 125 -2.07 5.41 1.83
N PHE A 126 -2.85 5.97 2.77
CA PHE A 126 -4.02 6.81 2.45
C PHE A 126 -3.70 8.28 2.19
N ILE A 127 -2.45 8.71 2.29
CA ILE A 127 -2.05 10.10 2.09
C ILE A 127 -0.92 10.28 1.08
N VAL A 128 -0.68 9.26 0.24
CA VAL A 128 0.43 9.27 -0.75
C VAL A 128 -0.01 8.97 -2.18
N TRP A 129 -1.28 8.63 -2.42
CA TRP A 129 -1.75 8.15 -3.73
C TRP A 129 -1.45 9.09 -4.91
N GLY A 130 -1.29 10.39 -4.66
CA GLY A 130 -1.08 11.39 -5.72
C GLY A 130 0.27 11.28 -6.42
N HIS A 131 1.23 10.49 -5.89
CA HIS A 131 2.48 10.25 -6.61
C HIS A 131 2.28 9.43 -7.92
N HIS A 132 1.14 8.76 -8.09
CA HIS A 132 0.74 8.15 -9.36
C HIS A 132 0.24 9.17 -10.39
N MET A 133 0.16 10.45 -10.04
CA MET A 133 -0.54 11.48 -10.82
C MET A 133 0.33 12.70 -11.11
N TYR A 134 1.65 12.66 -10.95
CA TYR A 134 2.54 13.81 -11.11
C TYR A 134 2.50 14.45 -12.51
N VAL A 135 2.23 13.67 -13.54
CA VAL A 135 2.19 14.13 -14.94
C VAL A 135 0.77 14.39 -15.46
N THR A 136 -0.25 14.34 -14.61
CA THR A 136 -1.67 14.45 -15.01
C THR A 136 -2.20 15.88 -15.00
N GLY A 137 -1.35 16.86 -14.66
CA GLY A 137 -1.76 18.26 -14.57
C GLY A 137 -2.32 18.67 -13.20
N MET A 138 -2.04 17.90 -12.14
CA MET A 138 -2.43 18.31 -10.79
C MET A 138 -1.69 19.58 -10.34
N ASN A 139 -2.26 20.27 -9.35
CA ASN A 139 -1.64 21.44 -8.75
C ASN A 139 -0.22 21.13 -8.23
N PRO A 140 0.82 21.89 -8.62
CA PRO A 140 2.21 21.65 -8.22
C PRO A 140 2.43 21.64 -6.70
N PHE A 141 1.71 22.49 -5.96
CA PHE A 141 1.78 22.49 -4.49
C PHE A 141 1.29 21.15 -3.91
N LEU A 142 0.17 20.64 -4.41
CA LEU A 142 -0.35 19.33 -4.02
C LEU A 142 0.63 18.21 -4.39
N GLY A 143 1.25 18.30 -5.57
CA GLY A 143 2.32 17.39 -5.96
C GLY A 143 3.47 17.37 -4.97
N ALA A 144 3.95 18.54 -4.53
CA ALA A 144 5.02 18.63 -3.51
C ALA A 144 4.62 18.00 -2.17
N VAL A 145 3.36 18.16 -1.74
CA VAL A 145 2.83 17.49 -0.54
C VAL A 145 2.88 15.96 -0.70
N PHE A 146 2.47 15.44 -1.85
CA PHE A 146 2.53 14.00 -2.12
C PHE A 146 3.96 13.46 -2.21
N VAL A 147 4.93 14.24 -2.71
CA VAL A 147 6.35 13.87 -2.66
C VAL A 147 6.79 13.70 -1.21
N PHE A 148 6.52 14.69 -0.36
CA PHE A 148 6.90 14.64 1.05
C PHE A 148 6.26 13.46 1.79
N THR A 149 4.97 13.25 1.65
CA THR A 149 4.26 12.14 2.32
C THR A 149 4.74 10.78 1.81
N THR A 150 5.08 10.67 0.52
CA THR A 150 5.65 9.45 -0.06
C THR A 150 7.02 9.12 0.55
N LEU A 151 7.88 10.12 0.72
CA LEU A 151 9.18 9.94 1.37
C LEU A 151 9.06 9.45 2.81
N LEU A 152 8.01 9.85 3.53
CA LEU A 152 7.78 9.39 4.91
C LEU A 152 7.58 7.87 5.02
N ILE A 153 7.05 7.20 3.98
CA ILE A 153 6.88 5.73 3.98
C ILE A 153 8.24 4.99 3.99
N ALA A 154 9.30 5.63 3.53
CA ALA A 154 10.64 5.05 3.58
C ALA A 154 11.07 4.73 5.02
N ILE A 155 10.66 5.52 6.01
CA ILE A 155 11.05 5.33 7.41
C ILE A 155 10.55 3.97 7.97
N PRO A 156 9.24 3.67 8.00
CA PRO A 156 8.76 2.38 8.50
C PRO A 156 9.21 1.20 7.61
N SER A 157 9.41 1.42 6.32
CA SER A 157 9.93 0.40 5.40
C SER A 157 11.38 0.05 5.72
N ALA A 158 12.23 1.05 6.00
CA ALA A 158 13.62 0.85 6.42
C ALA A 158 13.69 0.12 7.77
N VAL A 159 12.85 0.46 8.74
CA VAL A 159 12.78 -0.25 10.02
C VAL A 159 12.51 -1.75 9.79
N LYS A 160 11.60 -2.12 8.89
CA LYS A 160 11.35 -3.54 8.55
C LYS A 160 12.58 -4.18 7.92
N ALA A 161 13.21 -3.53 6.95
CA ALA A 161 14.40 -4.05 6.29
C ALA A 161 15.54 -4.30 7.29
N PHE A 162 15.84 -3.34 8.15
CA PHE A 162 16.86 -3.50 9.19
C PHE A 162 16.52 -4.61 10.20
N ASN A 163 15.25 -4.75 10.57
CA ASN A 163 14.84 -5.83 11.48
C ASN A 163 15.00 -7.22 10.86
N TYR A 164 14.76 -7.38 9.55
CA TYR A 164 15.07 -8.63 8.84
C TYR A 164 16.56 -8.92 8.82
N ILE A 165 17.40 -7.94 8.46
CA ILE A 165 18.86 -8.08 8.45
C ILE A 165 19.37 -8.44 9.85
N THR A 166 18.88 -7.77 10.89
CA THR A 166 19.27 -8.04 12.29
C THR A 166 18.81 -9.41 12.75
N THR A 167 17.66 -9.91 12.26
CA THR A 167 17.22 -11.28 12.55
C THR A 167 18.14 -12.30 11.90
N LEU A 168 18.61 -12.05 10.69
CA LEU A 168 19.58 -12.90 10.00
C LEU A 168 20.97 -12.86 10.66
N TRP A 169 21.37 -11.71 11.20
CA TRP A 169 22.70 -11.52 11.80
C TRP A 169 22.95 -12.51 12.92
N LYS A 170 24.06 -13.26 12.83
CA LYS A 170 24.43 -14.34 13.77
C LYS A 170 23.35 -15.42 13.94
N GLY A 171 22.45 -15.58 12.98
CA GLY A 171 21.50 -16.69 12.94
C GLY A 171 22.15 -17.96 12.41
N ASN A 172 21.64 -19.12 12.85
CA ASN A 172 22.00 -20.40 12.24
C ASN A 172 21.10 -20.65 11.02
N ILE A 173 21.46 -20.02 9.90
CA ILE A 173 20.62 -19.92 8.70
C ILE A 173 20.57 -21.27 7.98
N ARG A 174 19.35 -21.73 7.68
CA ARG A 174 19.07 -22.83 6.77
C ARG A 174 18.59 -22.27 5.44
N PHE A 175 19.32 -22.53 4.36
CA PHE A 175 18.96 -22.12 3.00
C PHE A 175 17.96 -23.09 2.38
N THR A 176 16.76 -23.17 2.98
CA THR A 176 15.63 -23.86 2.36
C THR A 176 15.10 -23.04 1.18
N PRO A 177 14.36 -23.64 0.23
CA PRO A 177 13.73 -22.87 -0.86
C PRO A 177 12.90 -21.70 -0.35
N ALA A 178 12.11 -21.88 0.71
CA ALA A 178 11.34 -20.80 1.34
C ALA A 178 12.24 -19.65 1.84
N MET A 179 13.39 -19.97 2.44
CA MET A 179 14.33 -18.98 2.93
C MET A 179 15.00 -18.21 1.78
N LEU A 180 15.34 -18.88 0.68
CA LEU A 180 15.89 -18.23 -0.50
C LEU A 180 14.91 -17.24 -1.11
N PHE A 181 13.63 -17.61 -1.22
CA PHE A 181 12.57 -16.69 -1.65
C PHE A 181 12.37 -15.54 -0.68
N ALA A 182 12.43 -15.77 0.63
CA ALA A 182 12.31 -14.71 1.63
C ALA A 182 13.46 -13.69 1.54
N ILE A 183 14.70 -14.16 1.36
CA ILE A 183 15.87 -13.29 1.17
C ILE A 183 15.74 -12.51 -0.14
N ALA A 184 15.36 -13.17 -1.24
CA ALA A 184 15.13 -12.53 -2.53
C ALA A 184 14.04 -11.43 -2.42
N MET A 185 12.94 -11.72 -1.74
CA MET A 185 11.87 -10.75 -1.53
C MET A 185 12.34 -9.54 -0.72
N VAL A 186 13.08 -9.73 0.38
CA VAL A 186 13.62 -8.61 1.16
C VAL A 186 14.58 -7.77 0.32
N SER A 187 15.45 -8.42 -0.47
CA SER A 187 16.41 -7.74 -1.33
C SER A 187 15.72 -6.91 -2.41
N THR A 188 14.74 -7.48 -3.10
CA THR A 188 13.97 -6.78 -4.14
C THR A 188 13.08 -5.69 -3.55
N PHE A 189 12.52 -5.89 -2.36
CA PHE A 189 11.76 -4.85 -1.64
C PHE A 189 12.64 -3.63 -1.33
N ILE A 190 13.87 -3.83 -0.85
CA ILE A 190 14.82 -2.75 -0.58
C ILE A 190 15.21 -2.04 -1.88
N SER A 191 15.59 -2.80 -2.91
CA SER A 191 15.97 -2.22 -4.21
C SER A 191 14.82 -1.45 -4.84
N GLY A 192 13.60 -2.02 -4.83
CA GLY A 192 12.41 -1.37 -5.36
C GLY A 192 12.04 -0.10 -4.59
N GLY A 193 12.22 -0.08 -3.28
CA GLY A 193 12.00 1.12 -2.47
C GLY A 193 12.99 2.24 -2.78
N VAL A 194 14.29 1.90 -2.96
CA VAL A 194 15.33 2.90 -3.26
C VAL A 194 15.21 3.46 -4.68
N THR A 195 14.79 2.65 -5.64
CA THR A 195 14.66 3.06 -7.05
C THR A 195 13.30 3.69 -7.39
N GLY A 196 12.29 3.54 -6.53
CA GLY A 196 10.94 4.07 -6.73
C GLY A 196 10.69 5.43 -6.11
N ILE A 197 11.70 6.04 -5.48
CA ILE A 197 11.61 7.35 -4.82
C ILE A 197 12.11 8.44 -5.76
#